data_0056b3b4a290d2d443a5d5c75bc9d774
#
_entry.id   0056b3b4a290d2d443a5d5c75bc9d774
#
_cell.length_a   1.000
_cell.length_b   1.000
_cell.length_c   1.000
_cell.angle_alpha   90.00
_cell.angle_beta   90.00
_cell.angle_gamma   90.00
#
_symmetry.space_group_name_H-M   'P 1'
#
loop_
_entity.id
_entity.type
_entity.pdbx_description
1 polymer ?
#
loop_
_entity_poly.entity_id
_entity_poly.type
_entity_poly.pdbx_seq_one_letter_code
_entity_poly.pdbx_strand_id
1 'polypeptide(L)'
;MLRKKALVLLVVLMAGQVLFAAEDVKPESVRLRKALEKSLLFPGLGQLAEKQYVKAAVFASGEIFCLALVVVNLGKGNDAYHSYRDATDMDQATAWRLQTEKFDRRRNTAILAAAGVWVLNMIDIFVFAKKKYGRKAALAFHPYYNHENQTFGAGFTCCF
;
A
#
# COMPACT_ATOMS: atom_id res chain seq x y z
N MET A 1 17.41 -5.10 -13.33
CA MET A 1 16.12 -4.70 -13.95
C MET A 1 14.95 -5.59 -13.51
N LEU A 2 15.09 -6.89 -13.33
CA LEU A 2 13.99 -7.80 -12.92
C LEU A 2 13.38 -7.49 -11.55
N ARG A 3 14.20 -7.13 -10.55
CA ARG A 3 13.71 -6.83 -9.17
C ARG A 3 12.78 -5.61 -9.09
N LYS A 4 12.95 -4.60 -9.96
CA LYS A 4 12.10 -3.40 -9.98
C LYS A 4 10.70 -3.70 -10.55
N LYS A 5 10.60 -4.58 -11.54
CA LYS A 5 9.31 -5.01 -12.12
C LYS A 5 8.53 -5.92 -11.17
N ALA A 6 9.22 -6.74 -10.37
CA ALA A 6 8.59 -7.63 -9.40
C ALA A 6 7.91 -6.87 -8.25
N LEU A 7 8.51 -5.76 -7.78
CA LEU A 7 7.93 -4.94 -6.70
C LEU A 7 6.66 -4.20 -7.14
N VAL A 8 6.68 -3.63 -8.35
CA VAL A 8 5.49 -2.99 -8.95
C VAL A 8 4.39 -4.02 -9.21
N LEU A 9 4.76 -5.20 -9.69
CA LEU A 9 3.82 -6.30 -9.93
C LEU A 9 3.20 -6.80 -8.61
N LEU A 10 3.97 -6.86 -7.52
CA LEU A 10 3.48 -7.27 -6.20
C LEU A 10 2.46 -6.27 -5.64
N VAL A 11 2.70 -4.97 -5.79
CA VAL A 11 1.76 -3.91 -5.37
C VAL A 11 0.48 -3.94 -6.21
N VAL A 12 0.58 -4.16 -7.52
CA VAL A 12 -0.58 -4.28 -8.43
C VAL A 12 -1.35 -5.58 -8.18
N LEU A 13 -0.67 -6.69 -7.90
CA LEU A 13 -1.31 -7.97 -7.57
C LEU A 13 -2.04 -7.93 -6.21
N MET A 14 -1.51 -7.22 -5.22
CA MET A 14 -2.22 -7.02 -3.94
C MET A 14 -3.47 -6.15 -4.08
N ALA A 15 -3.51 -5.22 -5.03
CA ALA A 15 -4.69 -4.39 -5.31
C ALA A 15 -5.79 -5.14 -6.08
N GLY A 16 -5.45 -6.19 -6.82
CA GLY A 16 -6.39 -6.90 -7.72
C GLY A 16 -7.25 -8.00 -7.09
N GLN A 17 -6.98 -8.41 -5.83
CA GLN A 17 -7.58 -9.62 -5.23
C GLN A 17 -8.84 -9.38 -4.38
N VAL A 18 -9.39 -8.16 -4.36
CA VAL A 18 -10.52 -7.81 -3.45
C VAL A 18 -11.90 -7.98 -4.10
N LEU A 19 -11.98 -8.56 -5.28
CA LEU A 19 -13.25 -8.78 -5.96
C LEU A 19 -13.72 -10.24 -5.77
N PHE A 20 -14.92 -10.34 -5.19
CA PHE A 20 -15.85 -11.49 -5.10
C PHE A 20 -15.95 -12.25 -3.76
N ALA A 21 -16.94 -11.84 -2.98
CA ALA A 21 -17.89 -12.73 -2.35
C ALA A 21 -19.23 -11.96 -2.23
N ALA A 22 -20.20 -12.31 -3.05
CA ALA A 22 -21.56 -11.81 -2.94
C ALA A 22 -22.35 -12.78 -2.05
N GLU A 23 -22.74 -12.29 -0.87
CA GLU A 23 -23.72 -12.95 0.00
C GLU A 23 -24.75 -11.91 0.42
N ASP A 24 -26.01 -12.30 0.60
CA ASP A 24 -27.15 -11.43 0.94
C ASP A 24 -26.89 -10.56 2.17
N VAL A 25 -26.65 -9.29 1.94
CA VAL A 25 -26.09 -8.40 2.96
C VAL A 25 -27.00 -7.20 3.16
N LYS A 26 -27.33 -6.90 4.42
CA LYS A 26 -28.11 -5.72 4.85
C LYS A 26 -27.50 -4.44 4.26
N PRO A 27 -28.31 -3.39 3.90
CA PRO A 27 -27.83 -2.21 3.19
C PRO A 27 -26.70 -1.44 3.88
N GLU A 28 -26.58 -1.53 5.21
CA GLU A 28 -25.50 -0.90 5.97
C GLU A 28 -24.14 -1.57 5.78
N SER A 29 -24.13 -2.89 5.66
CA SER A 29 -22.90 -3.67 5.45
C SER A 29 -22.37 -3.52 4.02
N VAL A 30 -23.25 -3.31 3.03
CA VAL A 30 -22.86 -2.95 1.65
C VAL A 30 -22.10 -1.62 1.61
N ARG A 31 -22.53 -0.62 2.39
CA ARG A 31 -21.86 0.69 2.45
C ARG A 31 -20.46 0.56 3.07
N LEU A 32 -20.35 -0.22 4.14
CA LEU A 32 -19.07 -0.45 4.79
C LEU A 32 -18.09 -1.22 3.91
N ARG A 33 -18.56 -2.29 3.27
CA ARG A 33 -17.77 -3.05 2.29
C ARG A 33 -17.22 -2.12 1.20
N LYS A 34 -18.05 -1.26 0.62
CA LYS A 34 -17.62 -0.27 -0.37
C LYS A 34 -16.61 0.74 0.19
N ALA A 35 -16.71 1.13 1.46
CA ALA A 35 -15.75 2.01 2.09
C ALA A 35 -14.40 1.32 2.29
N LEU A 36 -14.39 0.05 2.73
CA LEU A 36 -13.19 -0.78 2.83
C LEU A 36 -12.52 -1.00 1.47
N GLU A 37 -13.29 -1.36 0.45
CA GLU A 37 -12.81 -1.54 -0.93
C GLU A 37 -12.13 -0.26 -1.45
N LYS A 38 -12.73 0.92 -1.19
CA LYS A 38 -12.14 2.21 -1.54
C LYS A 38 -10.85 2.52 -0.77
N SER A 39 -10.80 2.18 0.51
CA SER A 39 -9.60 2.36 1.33
C SER A 39 -8.46 1.42 0.93
N LEU A 40 -8.79 0.27 0.34
CA LEU A 40 -7.80 -0.64 -0.25
C LEU A 40 -7.15 -0.06 -1.51
N LEU A 41 -7.91 0.69 -2.31
CA LEU A 41 -7.38 1.34 -3.51
C LEU A 41 -6.47 2.52 -3.17
N PHE A 42 -6.88 3.36 -2.23
CA PHE A 42 -6.09 4.51 -1.81
C PHE A 42 -6.46 4.92 -0.38
N PRO A 43 -5.46 5.13 0.52
CA PRO A 43 -5.71 5.59 1.87
C PRO A 43 -6.52 6.89 1.93
N GLY A 44 -7.56 6.90 2.76
CA GLY A 44 -8.45 8.05 2.90
C GLY A 44 -9.75 7.99 2.07
N LEU A 45 -9.82 7.21 0.98
CA LEU A 45 -11.04 7.14 0.16
C LEU A 45 -12.23 6.51 0.90
N GLY A 46 -11.99 5.55 1.78
CA GLY A 46 -13.04 4.97 2.60
C GLY A 46 -13.59 5.96 3.64
N GLN A 47 -12.70 6.72 4.29
CA GLN A 47 -13.08 7.78 5.21
C GLN A 47 -13.86 8.88 4.50
N LEU A 48 -13.48 9.22 3.26
CA LEU A 48 -14.23 10.17 2.43
C LEU A 48 -15.65 9.66 2.14
N ALA A 49 -15.79 8.38 1.80
CA ALA A 49 -17.10 7.76 1.57
C ALA A 49 -18.00 7.79 2.82
N GLU A 50 -17.39 7.70 4.01
CA GLU A 50 -18.07 7.79 5.31
C GLU A 50 -18.19 9.24 5.83
N LYS A 51 -17.90 10.26 5.02
CA LYS A 51 -17.95 11.70 5.33
C LYS A 51 -17.00 12.13 6.47
N GLN A 52 -15.93 11.36 6.70
CA GLN A 52 -14.89 11.70 7.67
C GLN A 52 -13.77 12.51 7.00
N TYR A 53 -14.08 13.71 6.54
CA TYR A 53 -13.22 14.52 5.67
C TYR A 53 -11.83 14.80 6.27
N VAL A 54 -11.76 15.09 7.57
CA VAL A 54 -10.48 15.38 8.24
C VAL A 54 -9.56 14.16 8.22
N LYS A 55 -10.08 12.98 8.57
CA LYS A 55 -9.31 11.74 8.54
C LYS A 55 -8.91 11.38 7.11
N ALA A 56 -9.83 11.52 6.15
CA ALA A 56 -9.57 11.31 4.74
C ALA A 56 -8.39 12.18 4.26
N ALA A 57 -8.40 13.47 4.61
CA ALA A 57 -7.33 14.40 4.26
C ALA A 57 -5.98 14.00 4.89
N VAL A 58 -5.96 13.59 6.16
CA VAL A 58 -4.73 13.17 6.86
C VAL A 58 -4.13 11.93 6.20
N PHE A 59 -4.92 10.88 5.95
CA PHE A 59 -4.40 9.65 5.33
C PHE A 59 -3.98 9.87 3.88
N ALA A 60 -4.79 10.59 3.09
CA ALA A 60 -4.46 10.88 1.70
C ALA A 60 -3.19 11.74 1.57
N SER A 61 -3.05 12.79 2.37
CA SER A 61 -1.86 13.64 2.33
C SER A 61 -0.61 12.90 2.80
N GLY A 62 -0.72 12.05 3.83
CA GLY A 62 0.38 11.21 4.30
C GLY A 62 0.86 10.25 3.21
N GLU A 63 -0.07 9.60 2.52
CA GLU A 63 0.27 8.69 1.42
C GLU A 63 0.92 9.42 0.24
N ILE A 64 0.34 10.55 -0.20
CA ILE A 64 0.89 11.38 -1.28
C ILE A 64 2.31 11.84 -0.93
N PHE A 65 2.54 12.27 0.32
CA PHE A 65 3.87 12.67 0.78
C PHE A 65 4.87 11.53 0.72
N CYS A 66 4.52 10.34 1.20
CA CYS A 66 5.38 9.16 1.12
C CYS A 66 5.70 8.79 -0.34
N LEU A 67 4.70 8.79 -1.22
CA LEU A 67 4.88 8.50 -2.64
C LEU A 67 5.78 9.55 -3.32
N ALA A 68 5.62 10.83 -3.00
CA ALA A 68 6.50 11.90 -3.50
C ALA A 68 7.95 11.67 -3.09
N LEU A 69 8.19 11.27 -1.82
CA LEU A 69 9.53 10.91 -1.35
C LEU A 69 10.11 9.70 -2.10
N VAL A 70 9.29 8.70 -2.41
CA VAL A 70 9.72 7.54 -3.23
C VAL A 70 10.18 8.00 -4.61
N VAL A 71 9.37 8.80 -5.30
CA VAL A 71 9.68 9.29 -6.65
C VAL A 71 10.95 10.14 -6.66
N VAL A 72 11.07 11.10 -5.74
CA VAL A 72 12.24 11.99 -5.65
C VAL A 72 13.52 11.20 -5.35
N ASN A 73 13.48 10.26 -4.40
CA ASN A 73 14.66 9.47 -4.08
C ASN A 73 14.99 8.43 -5.16
N LEU A 74 13.99 7.94 -5.90
CA LEU A 74 14.21 7.08 -7.06
C LEU A 74 14.97 7.84 -8.17
N GLY A 75 14.56 9.08 -8.49
CA GLY A 75 15.24 9.94 -9.46
C GLY A 75 16.69 10.20 -9.04
N LYS A 76 16.89 10.76 -7.84
CA LYS A 76 18.24 11.05 -7.33
C LYS A 76 19.13 9.82 -7.22
N GLY A 77 18.58 8.66 -6.84
CA GLY A 77 19.32 7.40 -6.80
C GLY A 77 19.76 6.95 -8.19
N ASN A 78 18.90 7.14 -9.20
CA ASN A 78 19.21 6.80 -10.58
C ASN A 78 20.30 7.72 -11.16
N ASP A 79 20.21 9.03 -10.90
CA ASP A 79 21.21 10.01 -11.33
C ASP A 79 22.58 9.73 -10.70
N ALA A 80 22.62 9.43 -9.39
CA ALA A 80 23.84 9.06 -8.69
C ALA A 80 24.42 7.73 -9.22
N TYR A 81 23.58 6.78 -9.59
CA TYR A 81 24.01 5.52 -10.21
C TYR A 81 24.61 5.74 -11.61
N HIS A 82 24.05 6.63 -12.42
CA HIS A 82 24.65 7.00 -13.70
C HIS A 82 26.02 7.65 -13.51
N SER A 83 26.13 8.59 -12.56
CA SER A 83 27.42 9.22 -12.24
C SER A 83 28.44 8.21 -11.72
N TYR A 84 28.03 7.21 -10.92
CA TYR A 84 28.87 6.10 -10.49
C TYR A 84 29.40 5.29 -11.67
N ARG A 85 28.52 4.95 -12.63
CA ARG A 85 28.88 4.15 -13.81
C ARG A 85 29.85 4.88 -14.73
N ASP A 86 29.71 6.19 -14.84
CA ASP A 86 30.49 7.02 -15.76
C ASP A 86 31.77 7.60 -15.08
N ALA A 87 31.99 7.29 -13.79
CA ALA A 87 33.17 7.72 -13.03
C ALA A 87 34.45 7.05 -13.57
N THR A 88 35.49 7.86 -13.79
CA THR A 88 36.80 7.41 -14.29
C THR A 88 37.84 7.21 -13.17
N ASP A 89 37.55 7.75 -11.98
CA ASP A 89 38.40 7.70 -10.79
C ASP A 89 37.71 6.89 -9.67
N MET A 90 38.51 6.11 -8.92
CA MET A 90 38.03 5.21 -7.86
C MET A 90 37.43 5.98 -6.68
N ASP A 91 37.96 7.16 -6.35
CA ASP A 91 37.43 7.97 -5.25
C ASP A 91 36.05 8.55 -5.61
N GLN A 92 35.91 9.05 -6.85
CA GLN A 92 34.62 9.51 -7.37
C GLN A 92 33.61 8.38 -7.45
N ALA A 93 34.00 7.22 -7.95
CA ALA A 93 33.15 6.04 -8.02
C ALA A 93 32.64 5.64 -6.63
N THR A 94 33.52 5.62 -5.63
CA THR A 94 33.15 5.32 -4.24
C THR A 94 32.16 6.35 -3.68
N ALA A 95 32.40 7.64 -3.91
CA ALA A 95 31.51 8.71 -3.45
C ALA A 95 30.09 8.60 -4.05
N TRP A 96 29.99 8.36 -5.37
CA TRP A 96 28.72 8.19 -6.06
C TRP A 96 27.98 6.91 -5.65
N ARG A 97 28.70 5.82 -5.41
CA ARG A 97 28.14 4.59 -4.88
C ARG A 97 27.47 4.83 -3.52
N LEU A 98 28.16 5.50 -2.59
CA LEU A 98 27.61 5.83 -1.28
C LEU A 98 26.36 6.73 -1.40
N GLN A 99 26.34 7.66 -2.36
CA GLN A 99 25.15 8.46 -2.63
C GLN A 99 23.99 7.62 -3.15
N THR A 100 24.23 6.71 -4.08
CA THR A 100 23.22 5.78 -4.60
C THR A 100 22.59 4.95 -3.46
N GLU A 101 23.43 4.36 -2.60
CA GLU A 101 22.99 3.59 -1.45
C GLU A 101 22.16 4.43 -0.46
N LYS A 102 22.53 5.70 -0.24
CA LYS A 102 21.79 6.64 0.61
C LYS A 102 20.40 6.92 0.06
N PHE A 103 20.26 7.19 -1.23
CA PHE A 103 18.95 7.46 -1.85
C PHE A 103 18.10 6.20 -1.92
N ASP A 104 18.68 5.03 -2.19
CA ASP A 104 17.99 3.74 -2.15
C ASP A 104 17.45 3.44 -0.75
N ARG A 105 18.21 3.69 0.29
CA ARG A 105 17.77 3.54 1.69
C ARG A 105 16.61 4.48 2.02
N ARG A 106 16.70 5.76 1.63
CA ARG A 106 15.63 6.74 1.84
C ARG A 106 14.35 6.36 1.09
N ARG A 107 14.47 5.91 -0.14
CA ARG A 107 13.35 5.39 -0.93
C ARG A 107 12.68 4.19 -0.24
N ASN A 108 13.46 3.21 0.21
CA ASN A 108 12.94 2.04 0.88
C ASN A 108 12.24 2.40 2.20
N THR A 109 12.79 3.35 2.96
CA THR A 109 12.14 3.88 4.17
C THR A 109 10.81 4.55 3.83
N ALA A 110 10.74 5.35 2.75
CA ALA A 110 9.50 5.98 2.32
C ALA A 110 8.44 4.94 1.87
N ILE A 111 8.85 3.86 1.21
CA ILE A 111 7.95 2.73 0.86
C ILE A 111 7.38 2.07 2.11
N LEU A 112 8.23 1.83 3.13
CA LEU A 112 7.77 1.26 4.40
C LEU A 112 6.83 2.22 5.14
N ALA A 113 7.10 3.52 5.09
CA ALA A 113 6.22 4.54 5.68
C ALA A 113 4.85 4.57 4.96
N ALA A 114 4.81 4.52 3.62
CA ALA A 114 3.58 4.42 2.85
C ALA A 114 2.78 3.17 3.24
N ALA A 115 3.42 2.01 3.32
CA ALA A 115 2.78 0.78 3.78
C ALA A 115 2.21 0.93 5.21
N GLY A 116 2.94 1.62 6.09
CA GLY A 116 2.48 1.94 7.45
C GLY A 116 1.23 2.83 7.45
N VAL A 117 1.21 3.88 6.66
CA VAL A 117 0.02 4.76 6.49
C VAL A 117 -1.18 3.95 6.00
N TRP A 118 -0.95 3.06 5.04
CA TRP A 118 -1.99 2.20 4.48
C TRP A 118 -2.58 1.24 5.54
N VAL A 119 -1.72 0.57 6.32
CA VAL A 119 -2.15 -0.32 7.41
C VAL A 119 -2.93 0.45 8.48
N LEU A 120 -2.45 1.63 8.90
CA LEU A 120 -3.14 2.47 9.87
C LEU A 120 -4.51 2.93 9.36
N ASN A 121 -4.60 3.29 8.08
CA ASN A 121 -5.87 3.61 7.42
C ASN A 121 -6.86 2.44 7.47
N MET A 122 -6.41 1.22 7.20
CA MET A 122 -7.26 0.02 7.27
C MET A 122 -7.73 -0.26 8.69
N ILE A 123 -6.85 -0.13 9.69
CA ILE A 123 -7.21 -0.27 11.10
C ILE A 123 -8.25 0.78 11.51
N ASP A 124 -8.05 2.06 11.13
CA ASP A 124 -8.98 3.14 11.48
C ASP A 124 -10.37 2.88 10.91
N ILE A 125 -10.47 2.49 9.64
CA ILE A 125 -11.77 2.21 9.04
C ILE A 125 -12.45 0.99 9.67
N PHE A 126 -11.68 -0.03 10.03
CA PHE A 126 -12.20 -1.21 10.71
C PHE A 126 -12.72 -0.87 12.11
N VAL A 127 -11.96 -0.10 12.90
CA VAL A 127 -12.37 0.36 14.24
C VAL A 127 -13.62 1.23 14.16
N PHE A 128 -13.68 2.13 13.17
CA PHE A 128 -14.86 2.97 12.93
C PHE A 128 -16.07 2.11 12.57
N ALA A 129 -15.89 1.13 11.72
CA ALA A 129 -16.92 0.20 11.32
C ALA A 129 -17.49 -0.56 12.51
N LYS A 130 -16.63 -1.12 13.34
CA LYS A 130 -17.01 -1.83 14.57
C LYS A 130 -17.79 -0.94 15.53
N LYS A 131 -17.41 0.33 15.64
CA LYS A 131 -18.10 1.32 16.51
C LYS A 131 -19.46 1.71 15.96
N LYS A 132 -19.60 1.92 14.64
CA LYS A 132 -20.81 2.45 14.01
C LYS A 132 -21.86 1.37 13.73
N TYR A 133 -21.44 0.18 13.35
CA TYR A 133 -22.34 -0.90 12.89
C TYR A 133 -22.46 -2.07 13.86
N GLY A 134 -21.79 -2.03 15.02
CA GLY A 134 -21.98 -2.96 16.13
C GLY A 134 -21.11 -4.21 16.12
N ARG A 135 -21.36 -5.11 17.10
CA ARG A 135 -20.47 -6.20 17.54
C ARG A 135 -20.22 -7.36 16.56
N LYS A 136 -20.71 -7.30 15.34
CA LYS A 136 -20.64 -8.43 14.38
C LYS A 136 -19.57 -8.26 13.29
N ALA A 137 -18.82 -7.18 13.26
CA ALA A 137 -17.75 -7.01 12.28
C ALA A 137 -16.51 -7.82 12.70
N ALA A 138 -16.18 -8.87 11.98
CA ALA A 138 -14.94 -9.61 12.12
C ALA A 138 -14.16 -9.57 10.81
N LEU A 139 -12.87 -9.27 10.89
CA LEU A 139 -11.95 -9.38 9.76
C LEU A 139 -11.23 -10.73 9.90
N ALA A 140 -11.44 -11.62 8.96
CA ALA A 140 -10.72 -12.88 8.89
C ALA A 140 -9.76 -12.87 7.70
N PHE A 141 -8.50 -13.16 7.97
CA PHE A 141 -7.48 -13.39 6.95
C PHE A 141 -7.41 -14.89 6.70
N HIS A 142 -7.62 -15.32 5.44
CA HIS A 142 -7.41 -16.71 5.10
C HIS A 142 -6.38 -16.82 3.99
N PRO A 143 -5.24 -17.42 4.26
CA PRO A 143 -4.41 -17.94 3.19
C PRO A 143 -5.13 -19.13 2.56
N TYR A 144 -5.19 -19.20 1.24
CA TYR A 144 -5.71 -20.36 0.53
C TYR A 144 -4.71 -20.83 -0.53
N TYR A 145 -4.72 -22.12 -0.77
CA TYR A 145 -3.95 -22.75 -1.82
C TYR A 145 -4.90 -23.39 -2.83
N ASN A 146 -4.82 -22.93 -4.08
CA ASN A 146 -5.57 -23.56 -5.16
C ASN A 146 -4.76 -24.69 -5.77
N HIS A 147 -5.23 -25.91 -5.58
CA HIS A 147 -4.54 -27.12 -6.02
C HIS A 147 -4.53 -27.28 -7.56
N GLU A 148 -5.55 -26.75 -8.27
CA GLU A 148 -5.65 -26.88 -9.73
C GLU A 148 -4.63 -26.03 -10.46
N ASN A 149 -4.36 -24.83 -9.96
CA ASN A 149 -3.44 -23.86 -10.58
C ASN A 149 -2.11 -23.72 -9.85
N GLN A 150 -1.88 -24.49 -8.79
CA GLN A 150 -0.68 -24.43 -7.92
C GLN A 150 -0.36 -23.00 -7.44
N THR A 151 -1.40 -22.19 -7.14
CA THR A 151 -1.25 -20.80 -6.72
C THR A 151 -1.60 -20.62 -5.25
N PHE A 152 -0.75 -19.86 -4.54
CA PHE A 152 -1.07 -19.35 -3.21
C PHE A 152 -1.79 -18.02 -3.33
N GLY A 153 -2.87 -17.87 -2.59
CA GLY A 153 -3.61 -16.63 -2.47
C GLY A 153 -3.89 -16.27 -1.01
N ALA A 154 -4.21 -15.02 -0.79
CA ALA A 154 -4.65 -14.54 0.51
C ALA A 154 -5.97 -13.79 0.34
N GLY A 155 -6.97 -14.16 1.12
CA GLY A 155 -8.27 -13.52 1.14
C GLY A 155 -8.55 -12.85 2.48
N PHE A 156 -9.27 -11.72 2.44
CA PHE A 156 -9.83 -11.10 3.63
C PHE A 156 -11.35 -11.24 3.57
N THR A 157 -11.93 -11.87 4.60
CA THR A 157 -13.38 -11.91 4.76
C THR A 157 -13.80 -10.97 5.86
N CYS A 158 -14.71 -10.05 5.55
CA CYS A 158 -15.34 -9.20 6.55
C CYS A 158 -16.75 -9.77 6.81
N CYS A 159 -16.96 -10.32 7.99
CA CYS A 159 -18.29 -10.70 8.46
C CYS A 159 -18.92 -9.51 9.20
N PHE A 160 -20.13 -9.13 8.84
CA PHE A 160 -20.89 -8.03 9.42
C PHE A 160 -22.19 -8.52 10.06
#